data_4593d0db88690fb948090cf31cc1637f
#
_entry.id   4593d0db88690fb948090cf31cc1637f
#
_cell.length_a   1.000
_cell.length_b   1.000
_cell.length_c   1.000
_cell.angle_alpha   90.00
_cell.angle_beta   90.00
_cell.angle_gamma   90.00
#
_symmetry.space_group_name_H-M   'P 1'
#
loop_
_entity.id
_entity.type
_entity.pdbx_description
1 polymer ?
#
loop_
_entity_poly.entity_id
_entity_poly.type
_entity_poly.pdbx_seq_one_letter_code
_entity_poly.pdbx_strand_id
1 'polypeptide(L)'
;VQKVSYAAGVVLGLCVLAVIGGSAASGATKSQAQIARGEYLVKGIGQCGDCHTPFNPMGGFVMEKWLQGKKLEFGPLIPIPIWADTSPNIAGLPGWDTEKAVEFFMTGLAPNGQPARPPMPAYKMNRADAEAVVAYLQSLKQ
;
A
#
# COMPACT_ATOMS: atom_id res chain seq x y z
N VAL A 1 81.54 -25.48 16.53
CA VAL A 1 80.48 -24.58 16.99
C VAL A 1 79.86 -23.89 15.80
N GLN A 2 78.69 -24.35 15.39
CA GLN A 2 78.07 -23.98 14.13
C GLN A 2 76.91 -22.96 14.48
N LYS A 3 77.04 -21.75 13.98
CA LYS A 3 76.00 -20.70 14.15
C LYS A 3 74.95 -20.89 13.09
N VAL A 4 73.71 -21.15 13.52
CA VAL A 4 72.53 -21.17 12.68
C VAL A 4 71.88 -19.78 12.74
N SER A 5 71.86 -19.09 11.58
CA SER A 5 71.16 -17.81 11.44
C SER A 5 69.72 -18.07 10.96
N TYR A 6 68.73 -17.67 11.76
CA TYR A 6 67.30 -17.64 11.37
C TYR A 6 66.99 -16.32 10.70
N ALA A 7 66.69 -16.34 9.42
CA ALA A 7 66.11 -15.21 8.73
C ALA A 7 64.59 -15.21 8.95
N ALA A 8 64.10 -14.21 9.67
CA ALA A 8 62.66 -14.00 9.86
C ALA A 8 62.09 -13.31 8.61
N GLY A 9 61.35 -14.06 7.83
CA GLY A 9 60.54 -13.52 6.73
C GLY A 9 59.21 -13.03 7.23
N VAL A 10 59.01 -11.72 7.28
CA VAL A 10 57.73 -11.09 7.55
C VAL A 10 56.94 -11.03 6.24
N VAL A 11 55.94 -11.90 6.09
CA VAL A 11 54.96 -11.84 5.00
C VAL A 11 53.85 -10.91 5.43
N LEU A 12 53.86 -9.66 4.94
CA LEU A 12 52.71 -8.74 5.04
C LEU A 12 51.63 -9.20 4.06
N GLY A 13 50.61 -9.89 4.59
CA GLY A 13 49.40 -10.18 3.85
C GLY A 13 48.51 -8.92 3.75
N LEU A 14 48.49 -8.31 2.56
CA LEU A 14 47.51 -7.27 2.25
C LEU A 14 46.14 -7.92 2.06
N CYS A 15 45.28 -7.87 3.09
CA CYS A 15 43.84 -8.14 2.93
C CYS A 15 43.19 -6.98 2.20
N VAL A 16 42.99 -7.07 0.88
CA VAL A 16 42.14 -6.15 0.12
C VAL A 16 40.70 -6.55 0.40
N LEU A 17 40.05 -5.83 1.30
CA LEU A 17 38.57 -5.91 1.47
C LEU A 17 37.95 -5.21 0.27
N ALA A 18 37.55 -5.99 -0.72
CA ALA A 18 36.67 -5.52 -1.79
C ALA A 18 35.27 -5.24 -1.20
N VAL A 19 34.99 -3.98 -0.89
CA VAL A 19 33.64 -3.53 -0.58
C VAL A 19 32.85 -3.52 -1.89
N ILE A 20 32.13 -4.60 -2.16
CA ILE A 20 31.16 -4.65 -3.26
C ILE A 20 29.96 -3.81 -2.80
N GLY A 21 30.02 -2.51 -3.11
CA GLY A 21 28.89 -1.60 -3.01
C GLY A 21 27.85 -1.99 -4.06
N GLY A 22 26.98 -2.95 -3.74
CA GLY A 22 25.81 -3.25 -4.54
C GLY A 22 24.82 -2.08 -4.42
N SER A 23 24.85 -1.15 -5.37
CA SER A 23 23.73 -0.24 -5.59
C SER A 23 22.54 -1.09 -6.08
N ALA A 24 21.68 -1.50 -5.14
CA ALA A 24 20.39 -2.05 -5.48
C ALA A 24 19.60 -0.95 -6.19
N ALA A 25 19.50 -1.04 -7.52
CA ALA A 25 18.57 -0.25 -8.29
C ALA A 25 17.17 -0.50 -7.73
N SER A 26 16.58 0.54 -7.15
CA SER A 26 15.29 0.51 -6.46
C SER A 26 14.17 0.42 -7.49
N GLY A 27 13.92 -0.79 -8.00
CA GLY A 27 12.58 -1.18 -8.40
C GLY A 27 11.90 -1.65 -7.11
N ALA A 28 11.30 -0.72 -6.36
CA ALA A 28 10.78 -1.01 -5.03
C ALA A 28 9.64 -2.01 -5.12
N THR A 29 9.96 -3.30 -4.98
CA THR A 29 8.98 -4.30 -4.59
C THR A 29 8.39 -3.84 -3.26
N LYS A 30 7.07 -3.61 -3.23
CA LYS A 30 6.35 -3.22 -2.02
C LYS A 30 6.70 -4.21 -0.92
N SER A 31 7.25 -3.74 0.19
CA SER A 31 7.66 -4.62 1.26
C SER A 31 6.44 -5.31 1.88
N GLN A 32 6.58 -6.54 2.35
CA GLN A 32 5.49 -7.24 3.06
C GLN A 32 5.00 -6.45 4.27
N ALA A 33 5.89 -5.76 4.96
CA ALA A 33 5.54 -4.89 6.08
C ALA A 33 4.66 -3.70 5.63
N GLN A 34 4.94 -3.12 4.47
CA GLN A 34 4.10 -2.03 3.92
C GLN A 34 2.71 -2.55 3.53
N ILE A 35 2.62 -3.71 2.89
CA ILE A 35 1.33 -4.34 2.56
C ILE A 35 0.53 -4.68 3.82
N ALA A 36 1.17 -5.25 4.85
CA ALA A 36 0.52 -5.57 6.12
C ALA A 36 0.02 -4.30 6.85
N ARG A 37 0.79 -3.20 6.81
CA ARG A 37 0.34 -1.90 7.31
C ARG A 37 -0.89 -1.40 6.56
N GLY A 38 -0.88 -1.49 5.23
CA GLY A 38 -2.01 -1.12 4.38
C GLY A 38 -3.25 -1.97 4.65
N GLU A 39 -3.08 -3.27 4.82
CA GLU A 39 -4.17 -4.18 5.21
C GLU A 39 -4.83 -3.75 6.52
N TYR A 40 -4.03 -3.46 7.55
CA TYR A 40 -4.54 -2.96 8.82
C TYR A 40 -5.31 -1.64 8.66
N LEU A 41 -4.79 -0.71 7.87
CA LEU A 41 -5.45 0.57 7.62
C LEU A 41 -6.77 0.40 6.88
N VAL A 42 -6.82 -0.45 5.86
CA VAL A 42 -8.01 -0.70 5.04
C VAL A 42 -9.09 -1.45 5.82
N LYS A 43 -8.70 -2.49 6.57
CA LYS A 43 -9.66 -3.34 7.30
C LYS A 43 -10.07 -2.77 8.65
N GLY A 44 -9.13 -2.17 9.39
CA GLY A 44 -9.33 -1.78 10.77
C GLY A 44 -9.69 -0.32 10.95
N ILE A 45 -8.96 0.59 10.31
CA ILE A 45 -9.12 2.03 10.53
C ILE A 45 -10.07 2.67 9.50
N GLY A 46 -9.83 2.41 8.23
CA GLY A 46 -10.62 2.97 7.12
C GLY A 46 -11.93 2.25 6.88
N GLN A 47 -12.05 1.00 7.35
CA GLN A 47 -13.25 0.14 7.18
C GLN A 47 -13.78 0.14 5.74
N CYS A 48 -12.87 0.12 4.78
CA CYS A 48 -13.19 0.25 3.36
C CYS A 48 -14.14 -0.85 2.87
N GLY A 49 -14.06 -2.04 3.51
CA GLY A 49 -14.92 -3.18 3.22
C GLY A 49 -16.42 -2.88 3.38
N ASP A 50 -16.79 -2.04 4.34
CA ASP A 50 -18.20 -1.75 4.66
C ASP A 50 -18.96 -1.13 3.47
N CYS A 51 -18.25 -0.31 2.71
CA CYS A 51 -18.80 0.31 1.51
C CYS A 51 -18.38 -0.39 0.22
N HIS A 52 -17.21 -1.01 0.17
CA HIS A 52 -16.66 -1.56 -1.07
C HIS A 52 -16.77 -3.08 -1.23
N THR A 53 -17.40 -3.79 -0.27
CA THR A 53 -17.61 -5.23 -0.35
C THR A 53 -19.08 -5.57 -0.17
N PRO A 54 -19.69 -6.41 -1.02
CA PRO A 54 -21.06 -6.88 -0.81
C PRO A 54 -21.20 -7.67 0.49
N PHE A 55 -22.37 -7.56 1.12
CA PHE A 55 -22.76 -8.40 2.24
C PHE A 55 -23.52 -9.63 1.78
N ASN A 56 -23.38 -10.72 2.50
CA ASN A 56 -24.25 -11.88 2.39
C ASN A 56 -25.54 -11.67 3.23
N PRO A 57 -26.56 -12.52 3.10
CA PRO A 57 -27.82 -12.37 3.84
C PRO A 57 -27.69 -12.45 5.37
N MET A 58 -26.57 -12.96 5.90
CA MET A 58 -26.29 -13.00 7.34
C MET A 58 -25.49 -11.80 7.85
N GLY A 59 -25.19 -10.81 6.98
CA GLY A 59 -24.47 -9.59 7.33
C GLY A 59 -22.95 -9.72 7.29
N GLY A 60 -22.38 -10.85 6.89
CA GLY A 60 -20.95 -11.01 6.66
C GLY A 60 -20.54 -10.56 5.27
N PHE A 61 -19.25 -10.26 5.07
CA PHE A 61 -18.70 -9.91 3.76
C PHE A 61 -18.69 -11.12 2.82
N VAL A 62 -19.01 -10.91 1.54
CA VAL A 62 -18.75 -11.85 0.45
C VAL A 62 -17.27 -11.73 0.09
N MET A 63 -16.40 -12.56 0.71
CA MET A 63 -14.95 -12.43 0.62
C MET A 63 -14.40 -12.62 -0.80
N GLU A 64 -15.07 -13.39 -1.64
CA GLU A 64 -14.75 -13.57 -3.06
C GLU A 64 -14.88 -12.24 -3.85
N LYS A 65 -15.64 -11.29 -3.29
CA LYS A 65 -15.85 -9.94 -3.83
C LYS A 65 -15.24 -8.85 -2.95
N TRP A 66 -14.21 -9.20 -2.19
CA TRP A 66 -13.54 -8.26 -1.31
C TRP A 66 -13.08 -7.01 -2.06
N LEU A 67 -13.59 -5.84 -1.63
CA LEU A 67 -13.30 -4.51 -2.19
C LEU A 67 -13.64 -4.31 -3.68
N GLN A 68 -14.47 -5.17 -4.27
CA GLN A 68 -14.86 -5.06 -5.70
C GLN A 68 -16.03 -4.11 -5.96
N GLY A 69 -16.47 -3.38 -4.95
CA GLY A 69 -17.57 -2.42 -5.07
C GLY A 69 -18.93 -3.06 -4.88
N LYS A 70 -19.93 -2.23 -4.61
CA LYS A 70 -21.34 -2.64 -4.48
C LYS A 70 -22.28 -1.46 -4.65
N LYS A 71 -23.56 -1.74 -4.86
CA LYS A 71 -24.62 -0.76 -4.61
C LYS A 71 -24.71 -0.50 -3.09
N LEU A 72 -24.80 0.75 -2.70
CA LEU A 72 -24.97 1.13 -1.30
C LEU A 72 -26.45 1.00 -0.92
N GLU A 73 -26.73 0.33 0.19
CA GLU A 73 -28.09 0.03 0.66
C GLU A 73 -28.58 1.06 1.68
N PHE A 74 -27.94 2.22 1.72
CA PHE A 74 -28.28 3.33 2.59
C PHE A 74 -28.12 4.64 1.84
N GLY A 75 -28.79 5.69 2.31
CA GLY A 75 -28.75 7.03 1.71
C GLY A 75 -28.97 8.13 2.71
N PRO A 76 -28.82 9.38 2.29
CA PRO A 76 -29.06 10.53 3.15
C PRO A 76 -30.56 10.70 3.41
N LEU A 77 -30.90 11.18 4.61
CA LEU A 77 -32.31 11.50 4.98
C LEU A 77 -32.87 12.70 4.20
N ILE A 78 -31.99 13.58 3.72
CA ILE A 78 -32.32 14.70 2.85
C ILE A 78 -31.58 14.55 1.52
N PRO A 79 -32.15 14.99 0.39
CA PRO A 79 -31.50 14.87 -0.91
C PRO A 79 -30.10 15.54 -0.94
N ILE A 80 -29.08 14.79 -1.28
CA ILE A 80 -27.72 15.28 -1.53
C ILE A 80 -27.38 14.95 -2.99
N PRO A 81 -27.38 15.92 -3.91
CA PRO A 81 -27.25 15.66 -5.34
C PRO A 81 -25.96 14.93 -5.76
N ILE A 82 -24.88 15.09 -4.97
CA ILE A 82 -23.59 14.45 -5.22
C ILE A 82 -23.43 13.11 -4.49
N TRP A 83 -24.46 12.60 -3.83
CA TRP A 83 -24.39 11.31 -3.14
C TRP A 83 -24.11 10.17 -4.12
N ALA A 84 -23.16 9.31 -3.79
CA ALA A 84 -22.90 8.10 -4.56
C ALA A 84 -23.76 6.95 -4.02
N ASP A 85 -24.58 6.36 -4.88
CA ASP A 85 -25.40 5.18 -4.57
C ASP A 85 -24.65 3.85 -4.84
N THR A 86 -23.45 3.94 -5.39
CA THR A 86 -22.61 2.79 -5.74
C THR A 86 -21.16 3.11 -5.43
N SER A 87 -20.49 2.18 -4.76
CA SER A 87 -19.04 2.22 -4.54
C SER A 87 -18.31 1.51 -5.68
N PRO A 88 -17.19 2.04 -6.18
CA PRO A 88 -16.41 1.39 -7.22
C PRO A 88 -15.61 0.20 -6.71
N ASN A 89 -15.13 -0.64 -7.65
CA ASN A 89 -14.08 -1.61 -7.38
C ASN A 89 -12.76 -0.87 -7.07
N ILE A 90 -12.18 -1.16 -5.90
CA ILE A 90 -10.86 -0.66 -5.48
C ILE A 90 -9.82 -1.76 -5.30
N ALA A 91 -10.19 -3.03 -5.47
CA ALA A 91 -9.23 -4.12 -5.50
C ALA A 91 -8.38 -4.03 -6.76
N GLY A 92 -7.05 -3.99 -6.59
CA GLY A 92 -6.11 -3.80 -7.69
C GLY A 92 -6.00 -2.36 -8.21
N LEU A 93 -6.84 -1.41 -7.73
CA LEU A 93 -6.90 -0.02 -8.19
C LEU A 93 -6.98 0.12 -9.73
N PRO A 94 -7.98 -0.49 -10.38
CA PRO A 94 -8.07 -0.45 -11.84
C PRO A 94 -8.17 0.98 -12.37
N GLY A 95 -7.31 1.31 -13.34
CA GLY A 95 -7.29 2.63 -13.97
C GLY A 95 -6.66 3.76 -13.15
N TRP A 96 -6.09 3.46 -11.97
CA TRP A 96 -5.40 4.45 -11.16
C TRP A 96 -3.88 4.37 -11.34
N ASP A 97 -3.26 5.54 -11.55
CA ASP A 97 -1.83 5.71 -11.35
C ASP A 97 -1.50 5.64 -9.86
N THR A 98 -0.35 5.02 -9.53
CA THR A 98 0.05 4.77 -8.13
C THR A 98 0.19 6.07 -7.34
N GLU A 99 0.89 7.07 -7.90
CA GLU A 99 1.13 8.33 -7.20
C GLU A 99 -0.16 9.13 -7.02
N LYS A 100 -1.04 9.11 -8.03
CA LYS A 100 -2.37 9.74 -7.95
C LYS A 100 -3.27 9.08 -6.89
N ALA A 101 -3.16 7.77 -6.73
CA ALA A 101 -3.86 7.07 -5.66
C ALA A 101 -3.32 7.46 -4.27
N VAL A 102 -2.00 7.58 -4.12
CA VAL A 102 -1.36 8.07 -2.89
C VAL A 102 -1.83 9.49 -2.59
N GLU A 103 -1.77 10.38 -3.58
CA GLU A 103 -2.21 11.77 -3.45
C GLU A 103 -3.70 11.87 -3.01
N PHE A 104 -4.55 11.01 -3.58
CA PHE A 104 -5.96 10.92 -3.17
C PHE A 104 -6.13 10.62 -1.68
N PHE A 105 -5.41 9.63 -1.14
CA PHE A 105 -5.50 9.31 0.29
C PHE A 105 -4.87 10.38 1.19
N MET A 106 -3.92 11.17 0.68
CA MET A 106 -3.32 12.28 1.42
C MET A 106 -4.19 13.54 1.43
N THR A 107 -4.87 13.82 0.33
CA THR A 107 -5.57 15.10 0.13
C THR A 107 -7.10 14.97 0.17
N GLY A 108 -7.62 13.77 -0.10
CA GLY A 108 -9.05 13.52 -0.31
C GLY A 108 -9.57 14.01 -1.66
N LEU A 109 -8.67 14.42 -2.58
CA LEU A 109 -9.02 14.92 -3.91
C LEU A 109 -8.67 13.88 -4.98
N ALA A 110 -9.64 13.56 -5.82
CA ALA A 110 -9.44 12.71 -7.00
C ALA A 110 -8.57 13.44 -8.06
N PRO A 111 -8.02 12.72 -9.09
CA PRO A 111 -7.17 13.33 -10.11
C PRO A 111 -7.79 14.50 -10.89
N ASN A 112 -9.12 14.61 -10.89
CA ASN A 112 -9.85 15.74 -11.49
C ASN A 112 -10.00 16.93 -10.52
N GLY A 113 -9.36 16.91 -9.35
CA GLY A 113 -9.42 17.96 -8.34
C GLY A 113 -10.70 17.98 -7.50
N GLN A 114 -11.64 17.05 -7.74
CA GLN A 114 -12.87 16.97 -6.96
C GLN A 114 -12.70 16.05 -5.76
N PRO A 115 -13.37 16.33 -4.62
CA PRO A 115 -13.39 15.41 -3.50
C PRO A 115 -14.12 14.11 -3.86
N ALA A 116 -13.83 13.05 -3.11
CA ALA A 116 -14.62 11.83 -3.18
C ALA A 116 -16.10 12.16 -2.91
N ARG A 117 -17.00 11.50 -3.64
CA ARG A 117 -18.43 11.69 -3.45
C ARG A 117 -18.88 11.07 -2.12
N PRO A 118 -19.71 11.76 -1.32
CA PRO A 118 -20.30 11.13 -0.13
C PRO A 118 -21.05 9.83 -0.51
N PRO A 119 -21.05 8.80 0.33
CA PRO A 119 -20.57 8.76 1.71
C PRO A 119 -19.06 8.50 1.87
N MET A 120 -18.29 8.40 0.78
CA MET A 120 -16.83 8.19 0.88
C MET A 120 -16.20 9.35 1.66
N PRO A 121 -15.51 9.09 2.80
CA PRO A 121 -14.84 10.15 3.54
C PRO A 121 -13.58 10.65 2.80
N ALA A 122 -13.30 11.94 2.95
CA ALA A 122 -12.05 12.52 2.47
C ALA A 122 -10.91 12.21 3.46
N TYR A 123 -10.18 11.14 3.23
CA TYR A 123 -9.02 10.79 4.05
C TYR A 123 -7.93 11.86 3.97
N LYS A 124 -7.18 12.00 5.06
CA LYS A 124 -6.05 12.93 5.23
C LYS A 124 -4.88 12.19 5.84
N MET A 125 -4.44 11.13 5.17
CA MET A 125 -3.35 10.29 5.64
C MET A 125 -2.00 10.99 5.45
N ASN A 126 -1.02 10.63 6.28
CA ASN A 126 0.37 10.93 5.94
C ASN A 126 0.80 10.07 4.74
N ARG A 127 1.90 10.45 4.08
CA ARG A 127 2.38 9.77 2.86
C ARG A 127 2.65 8.27 3.10
N ALA A 128 3.29 7.91 4.20
CA ALA A 128 3.64 6.52 4.48
C ALA A 128 2.40 5.61 4.62
N ASP A 129 1.35 6.10 5.28
CA ASP A 129 0.09 5.38 5.42
C ASP A 129 -0.68 5.33 4.08
N ALA A 130 -0.68 6.42 3.31
CA ALA A 130 -1.28 6.43 1.97
C ALA A 130 -0.60 5.43 1.02
N GLU A 131 0.74 5.41 1.00
CA GLU A 131 1.53 4.42 0.24
C GLU A 131 1.25 2.98 0.68
N ALA A 132 1.10 2.75 1.98
CA ALA A 132 0.76 1.44 2.52
C ALA A 132 -0.64 0.98 2.07
N VAL A 133 -1.64 1.85 2.15
CA VAL A 133 -3.00 1.58 1.65
C VAL A 133 -2.97 1.23 0.17
N VAL A 134 -2.31 2.05 -0.64
CA VAL A 134 -2.17 1.81 -2.09
C VAL A 134 -1.44 0.50 -2.36
N ALA A 135 -0.37 0.20 -1.61
CA ALA A 135 0.37 -1.05 -1.75
C ALA A 135 -0.51 -2.28 -1.47
N TYR A 136 -1.32 -2.23 -0.41
CA TYR A 136 -2.26 -3.31 -0.10
C TYR A 136 -3.34 -3.44 -1.19
N LEU A 137 -4.01 -2.36 -1.57
CA LEU A 137 -5.05 -2.40 -2.60
C LEU A 137 -4.53 -2.98 -3.91
N GLN A 138 -3.32 -2.57 -4.35
CA GLN A 138 -2.69 -3.09 -5.56
C GLN A 138 -2.18 -4.54 -5.42
N SER A 139 -2.00 -5.05 -4.21
CA SER A 139 -1.62 -6.46 -3.99
C SER A 139 -2.81 -7.42 -4.15
N LEU A 140 -4.03 -6.91 -4.12
CA LEU A 140 -5.26 -7.70 -4.31
C LEU A 140 -5.39 -8.07 -5.78
N LYS A 141 -5.38 -9.36 -6.06
CA LYS A 141 -5.64 -9.88 -7.41
C LYS A 141 -7.14 -9.72 -7.72
N GLN A 142 -7.43 -9.33 -8.93
CA GLN A 142 -8.78 -9.38 -9.51
C GLN A 142 -9.05 -10.76 -10.08
#